data_4c0bb814c86d8a638f93aa08d6efca7d
#
_entry.id   4c0bb814c86d8a638f93aa08d6efca7d
#
_cell.length_a   1.000
_cell.length_b   1.000
_cell.length_c   1.000
_cell.angle_alpha   90.00
_cell.angle_beta   90.00
_cell.angle_gamma   90.00
#
_symmetry.space_group_name_H-M   'P 1'
#
loop_
_entity.id
_entity.type
_entity.pdbx_description
1 polymer ?
#
loop_
_entity_poly.entity_id
_entity_poly.type
_entity_poly.pdbx_seq_one_letter_code
_entity_poly.pdbx_strand_id
1 'polypeptide(L)'
;MRKRMPTGQPDILRPRPLGTLLSVTLATGAVAVLAACGTGVRGVAGTAPTPNVAWTPPRRSVAPPPQPAPPPELPPDLANRIAQLTLTDVIDIALRNNTATSAAWADARSAAASYGAAKGEYFPTVTADGTAQAIKRIASGGAGSAKQQSFGPSLNVSWLLLDFGGRSGSVGEAREALLAADWTHNATLQTVVLGVQQAYFLYMGTKALLDAQQTTLTEARQNLDAAEQRHRVGLATIADVLQAKTALSQAQLALESTQGDLQTTRGALALSMGLPANVPYDIAVSPDTTVPLGIVESVDTLIAHATRERPDLAAQRALAEQARARVSVARSQALPALSVGGTANQTYFVHNPPTVPPANGNGYTATLTLSIPIFSGWSQIYDVKAASAAADAAALRAQGFEQQVIYQVFNAYYALRTSTQLVRTSRDLLASATESEQVALGRYKAGAGSLLDLLTAQAALASARAQAIQARFSWNTALAQLAHDVGILGLDGTSPLKMQSDTTGTGR
;
A
#
# COMPACT_ATOMS: atom_id res chain seq x y z
N MET A 1 16.44 83.37 -69.95
CA MET A 1 16.25 82.06 -70.52
C MET A 1 17.29 81.10 -69.95
N ARG A 2 16.98 80.34 -68.90
CA ARG A 2 17.84 79.28 -68.38
C ARG A 2 16.96 78.04 -68.11
N LYS A 3 17.17 76.93 -68.87
CA LYS A 3 16.58 75.62 -68.71
C LYS A 3 17.19 74.95 -67.49
N ARG A 4 16.36 74.48 -66.60
CA ARG A 4 16.75 73.55 -65.55
C ARG A 4 16.49 72.12 -66.03
N MET A 5 17.52 71.25 -65.97
CA MET A 5 17.44 69.81 -66.12
C MET A 5 17.04 69.13 -64.77
N PRO A 6 16.27 68.06 -64.77
CA PRO A 6 15.97 67.27 -63.61
C PRO A 6 17.05 66.19 -63.35
N THR A 7 17.60 66.14 -62.17
CA THR A 7 18.49 65.07 -61.71
C THR A 7 17.66 63.91 -61.22
N GLY A 8 17.67 62.82 -61.97
CA GLY A 8 17.14 61.56 -61.52
C GLY A 8 18.13 60.85 -60.52
N GLN A 9 17.68 60.54 -59.37
CA GLN A 9 18.38 59.65 -58.44
C GLN A 9 17.92 58.20 -58.66
N PRO A 10 18.81 57.20 -58.72
CA PRO A 10 18.38 55.80 -58.85
C PRO A 10 17.95 55.22 -57.46
N ASP A 11 16.79 54.58 -57.44
CA ASP A 11 16.27 53.82 -56.32
C ASP A 11 17.21 52.67 -55.96
N ILE A 12 17.84 52.76 -54.79
CA ILE A 12 18.60 51.66 -54.21
C ILE A 12 17.61 50.72 -53.57
N LEU A 13 17.36 49.54 -54.15
CA LEU A 13 16.67 48.41 -53.64
C LEU A 13 17.35 47.96 -52.35
N ARG A 14 16.70 48.20 -51.18
CA ARG A 14 17.09 47.65 -49.93
C ARG A 14 16.80 46.13 -49.90
N PRO A 15 17.75 45.27 -49.57
CA PRO A 15 17.48 43.83 -49.42
C PRO A 15 16.63 43.64 -48.18
N ARG A 16 15.48 42.98 -48.33
CA ARG A 16 14.64 42.48 -47.21
C ARG A 16 15.40 41.41 -46.46
N PRO A 17 15.42 41.44 -45.11
CA PRO A 17 16.09 40.41 -44.33
C PRO A 17 15.27 39.13 -44.39
N LEU A 18 15.72 38.13 -45.14
CA LEU A 18 15.21 36.75 -45.13
C LEU A 18 15.46 36.03 -43.80
N GLY A 19 16.16 36.66 -42.85
CA GLY A 19 16.52 36.05 -41.56
C GLY A 19 15.41 35.98 -40.54
N THR A 20 14.35 36.77 -40.63
CA THR A 20 13.28 36.82 -39.64
C THR A 20 12.21 35.73 -39.79
N LEU A 21 12.07 35.13 -40.98
CA LEU A 21 11.15 34.02 -41.21
C LEU A 21 11.71 32.67 -40.76
N LEU A 22 13.05 32.50 -40.77
CA LEU A 22 13.68 31.24 -40.31
C LEU A 22 13.75 31.13 -38.77
N SER A 23 13.84 32.26 -38.04
CA SER A 23 13.88 32.27 -36.57
C SER A 23 12.52 32.01 -35.92
N VAL A 24 11.43 32.41 -36.57
CA VAL A 24 10.08 32.15 -36.06
C VAL A 24 9.66 30.69 -36.31
N THR A 25 10.10 30.06 -37.40
CA THR A 25 9.79 28.66 -37.70
C THR A 25 10.58 27.68 -36.81
N LEU A 26 11.80 28.02 -36.35
CA LEU A 26 12.56 27.19 -35.43
C LEU A 26 11.98 27.28 -33.99
N ALA A 27 11.53 28.43 -33.55
CA ALA A 27 10.91 28.61 -32.23
C ALA A 27 9.54 27.91 -32.13
N THR A 28 8.74 27.95 -33.22
CA THR A 28 7.46 27.21 -33.26
C THR A 28 7.66 25.70 -33.37
N GLY A 29 8.72 25.24 -34.02
CA GLY A 29 9.09 23.81 -34.07
C GLY A 29 9.52 23.26 -32.70
N ALA A 30 10.30 24.02 -31.96
CA ALA A 30 10.75 23.61 -30.60
C ALA A 30 9.59 23.55 -29.58
N VAL A 31 8.64 24.49 -29.66
CA VAL A 31 7.44 24.45 -28.80
C VAL A 31 6.50 23.30 -29.20
N ALA A 32 6.39 22.95 -30.47
CA ALA A 32 5.60 21.79 -30.92
C ALA A 32 6.22 20.46 -30.49
N VAL A 33 7.55 20.33 -30.45
CA VAL A 33 8.25 19.13 -29.97
C VAL A 33 8.10 19.00 -28.44
N LEU A 34 8.13 20.10 -27.69
CA LEU A 34 7.88 20.08 -26.23
C LEU A 34 6.42 19.74 -25.88
N ALA A 35 5.47 20.17 -26.72
CA ALA A 35 4.07 19.78 -26.52
C ALA A 35 3.79 18.32 -26.92
N ALA A 36 4.54 17.73 -27.84
CA ALA A 36 4.43 16.32 -28.23
C ALA A 36 5.03 15.37 -27.15
N CYS A 37 6.04 15.81 -26.38
CA CYS A 37 6.59 15.01 -25.29
C CYS A 37 5.67 14.96 -24.05
N GLY A 38 4.77 15.95 -23.86
CA GLY A 38 3.85 16.00 -22.72
C GLY A 38 2.61 15.09 -22.83
N THR A 39 2.27 14.61 -24.03
CA THR A 39 1.04 13.82 -24.24
C THR A 39 1.25 12.31 -24.22
N GLY A 40 2.49 11.82 -24.12
CA GLY A 40 2.84 10.39 -24.19
C GLY A 40 2.89 9.65 -22.84
N VAL A 41 2.93 10.35 -21.72
CA VAL A 41 3.01 9.71 -20.38
C VAL A 41 1.61 9.62 -19.75
N ARG A 42 0.67 9.04 -20.47
CA ARG A 42 -0.61 8.60 -19.89
C ARG A 42 -0.46 7.20 -19.33
N GLY A 43 -0.19 7.13 -18.05
CA GLY A 43 -0.09 5.87 -17.31
C GLY A 43 1.36 5.44 -17.12
N VAL A 44 1.71 5.20 -15.88
CA VAL A 44 3.00 4.60 -15.51
C VAL A 44 2.86 3.10 -15.70
N ALA A 45 3.44 2.56 -16.79
CA ALA A 45 3.41 1.13 -17.09
C ALA A 45 4.20 0.34 -16.04
N GLY A 46 3.69 -0.80 -15.62
CA GLY A 46 4.40 -1.71 -14.71
C GLY A 46 3.90 -1.69 -13.26
N THR A 47 2.79 -0.99 -12.97
CA THR A 47 2.12 -1.02 -11.66
C THR A 47 0.74 -1.69 -11.75
N ALA A 48 0.11 -1.96 -10.59
CA ALA A 48 -1.28 -2.40 -10.53
C ALA A 48 -2.20 -1.39 -11.26
N PRO A 49 -3.24 -1.86 -12.00
CA PRO A 49 -4.11 -0.97 -12.79
C PRO A 49 -4.95 -0.04 -11.91
N THR A 50 -5.30 -0.46 -10.71
CA THR A 50 -6.07 0.34 -9.74
C THR A 50 -5.62 0.03 -8.31
N PRO A 51 -5.93 0.91 -7.30
CA PRO A 51 -5.50 0.71 -5.91
C PRO A 51 -6.01 -0.58 -5.26
N ASN A 52 -7.11 -1.14 -5.75
CA ASN A 52 -7.78 -2.32 -5.21
C ASN A 52 -7.52 -3.61 -6.01
N VAL A 53 -6.65 -3.57 -7.01
CA VAL A 53 -6.27 -4.75 -7.81
C VAL A 53 -4.83 -5.13 -7.52
N ALA A 54 -4.60 -6.42 -7.21
CA ALA A 54 -3.26 -6.94 -7.01
C ALA A 54 -2.43 -6.85 -8.30
N TRP A 55 -1.21 -6.38 -8.17
CA TRP A 55 -0.25 -6.42 -9.27
C TRP A 55 0.23 -7.86 -9.50
N THR A 56 0.33 -8.25 -10.76
CA THR A 56 0.89 -9.56 -11.14
C THR A 56 2.18 -9.35 -11.93
N PRO A 57 3.25 -10.12 -11.66
CA PRO A 57 4.47 -10.01 -12.43
C PRO A 57 4.19 -10.35 -13.91
N PRO A 58 4.73 -9.57 -14.86
CA PRO A 58 4.46 -9.77 -16.27
C PRO A 58 4.98 -11.13 -16.72
N ARG A 59 4.06 -12.05 -17.03
CA ARG A 59 4.37 -13.19 -17.87
C ARG A 59 4.53 -12.64 -19.27
N ARG A 60 5.74 -12.45 -19.75
CA ARG A 60 6.23 -12.12 -21.13
C ARG A 60 5.16 -11.82 -22.21
N SER A 61 4.13 -11.06 -21.91
CA SER A 61 3.10 -10.67 -22.87
C SER A 61 2.72 -9.21 -22.61
N VAL A 62 2.92 -8.39 -23.61
CA VAL A 62 2.58 -6.96 -23.59
C VAL A 62 1.06 -6.85 -23.69
N ALA A 63 0.40 -6.61 -22.56
CA ALA A 63 -0.99 -6.19 -22.54
C ALA A 63 -1.10 -4.66 -22.71
N PRO A 64 -2.08 -4.13 -23.46
CA PRO A 64 -2.28 -2.69 -23.57
C PRO A 64 -2.63 -2.07 -22.22
N PRO A 65 -2.22 -0.81 -21.96
CA PRO A 65 -2.47 -0.15 -20.69
C PRO A 65 -3.98 0.02 -20.43
N PRO A 66 -4.48 -0.33 -19.24
CA PRO A 66 -5.88 -0.11 -18.90
C PRO A 66 -6.21 1.39 -18.76
N GLN A 67 -7.43 1.73 -19.11
CA GLN A 67 -7.95 3.09 -18.92
C GLN A 67 -7.97 3.46 -17.42
N PRO A 68 -7.72 4.73 -17.05
CA PRO A 68 -7.81 5.17 -15.66
C PRO A 68 -9.22 4.92 -15.11
N ALA A 69 -9.29 4.25 -13.97
CA ALA A 69 -10.54 4.01 -13.28
C ALA A 69 -11.18 5.33 -12.79
N PRO A 70 -12.50 5.45 -12.82
CA PRO A 70 -13.19 6.59 -12.22
C PRO A 70 -12.89 6.67 -10.71
N PRO A 71 -13.06 7.84 -10.09
CA PRO A 71 -12.84 8.00 -8.66
C PRO A 71 -13.70 7.01 -7.88
N PRO A 72 -13.22 6.52 -6.71
CA PRO A 72 -13.94 5.54 -5.93
C PRO A 72 -15.24 6.13 -5.38
N GLU A 73 -16.34 5.75 -6.00
CA GLU A 73 -17.69 5.99 -5.49
C GLU A 73 -18.24 4.67 -4.93
N LEU A 74 -18.96 4.75 -3.83
CA LEU A 74 -19.75 3.62 -3.35
C LEU A 74 -20.70 3.20 -4.48
N PRO A 75 -20.66 1.96 -4.98
CA PRO A 75 -21.63 1.52 -5.96
C PRO A 75 -23.04 1.74 -5.44
N PRO A 76 -23.98 2.23 -6.25
CA PRO A 76 -25.34 2.52 -5.81
C PRO A 76 -26.06 1.33 -5.18
N ASP A 77 -25.73 0.11 -5.59
CA ASP A 77 -26.24 -1.14 -5.04
C ASP A 77 -25.74 -1.40 -3.60
N LEU A 78 -24.51 -1.05 -3.28
CA LEU A 78 -23.98 -1.14 -1.91
C LEU A 78 -24.57 -0.06 -1.00
N ALA A 79 -24.82 1.15 -1.50
CA ALA A 79 -25.50 2.20 -0.74
C ALA A 79 -26.91 1.77 -0.31
N ASN A 80 -27.64 1.02 -1.14
CA ASN A 80 -28.95 0.46 -0.81
C ASN A 80 -28.89 -0.71 0.18
N ARG A 81 -27.74 -1.37 0.32
CA ARG A 81 -27.54 -2.54 1.20
C ARG A 81 -26.77 -2.21 2.48
N ILE A 82 -26.48 -0.94 2.73
CA ILE A 82 -25.66 -0.49 3.86
C ILE A 82 -26.19 -0.94 5.25
N ALA A 83 -27.46 -1.28 5.33
CA ALA A 83 -28.10 -1.81 6.54
C ALA A 83 -27.93 -3.33 6.71
N GLN A 84 -27.36 -4.06 5.74
CA GLN A 84 -27.21 -5.52 5.75
C GLN A 84 -25.96 -5.97 5.00
N LEU A 85 -24.81 -5.38 5.32
CA LEU A 85 -23.53 -5.70 4.67
C LEU A 85 -23.06 -7.11 5.01
N THR A 86 -22.58 -7.82 4.01
CA THR A 86 -21.87 -9.09 4.17
C THR A 86 -20.36 -8.85 4.34
N LEU A 87 -19.59 -9.87 4.73
CA LEU A 87 -18.14 -9.77 4.81
C LEU A 87 -17.51 -9.35 3.46
N THR A 88 -17.99 -9.92 2.37
CA THR A 88 -17.49 -9.57 1.02
C THR A 88 -17.79 -8.12 0.66
N ASP A 89 -18.98 -7.61 1.00
CA ASP A 89 -19.32 -6.19 0.78
C ASP A 89 -18.40 -5.26 1.58
N VAL A 90 -18.12 -5.60 2.84
CA VAL A 90 -17.23 -4.83 3.73
C VAL A 90 -15.79 -4.79 3.19
N ILE A 91 -15.30 -5.91 2.68
CA ILE A 91 -13.97 -6.00 2.07
C ILE A 91 -13.92 -5.17 0.77
N ASP A 92 -14.92 -5.25 -0.10
CA ASP A 92 -14.96 -4.46 -1.34
C ASP A 92 -14.97 -2.95 -1.04
N ILE A 93 -15.77 -2.51 -0.06
CA ILE A 93 -15.78 -1.12 0.39
C ILE A 93 -14.39 -0.71 0.90
N ALA A 94 -13.74 -1.54 1.70
CA ALA A 94 -12.43 -1.25 2.24
C ALA A 94 -11.36 -1.14 1.15
N LEU A 95 -11.30 -2.08 0.22
CA LEU A 95 -10.31 -2.06 -0.87
C LEU A 95 -10.44 -0.81 -1.75
N ARG A 96 -11.66 -0.27 -1.89
CA ARG A 96 -11.91 0.96 -2.68
C ARG A 96 -11.60 2.24 -1.92
N ASN A 97 -11.89 2.29 -0.63
CA ASN A 97 -11.83 3.54 0.15
C ASN A 97 -10.61 3.64 1.06
N ASN A 98 -9.91 2.55 1.36
CA ASN A 98 -8.80 2.58 2.29
C ASN A 98 -7.61 3.37 1.74
N THR A 99 -7.14 4.33 2.52
CA THR A 99 -6.04 5.22 2.13
C THR A 99 -4.70 4.50 2.02
N ALA A 100 -4.49 3.40 2.76
CA ALA A 100 -3.25 2.61 2.69
C ALA A 100 -3.11 1.90 1.34
N THR A 101 -4.20 1.36 0.78
CA THR A 101 -4.18 0.73 -0.57
C THR A 101 -3.88 1.77 -1.65
N SER A 102 -4.53 2.95 -1.55
CA SER A 102 -4.31 4.06 -2.48
C SER A 102 -2.89 4.62 -2.41
N ALA A 103 -2.32 4.74 -1.20
CA ALA A 103 -0.94 5.18 -0.99
C ALA A 103 0.06 4.18 -1.59
N ALA A 104 -0.07 2.89 -1.26
CA ALA A 104 0.82 1.85 -1.78
C ALA A 104 0.77 1.74 -3.32
N TRP A 105 -0.41 1.95 -3.92
CA TRP A 105 -0.54 2.04 -5.37
C TRP A 105 0.15 3.28 -5.95
N ALA A 106 0.04 4.44 -5.30
CA ALA A 106 0.73 5.66 -5.71
C ALA A 106 2.25 5.51 -5.63
N ASP A 107 2.76 4.84 -4.59
CA ASP A 107 4.19 4.52 -4.43
C ASP A 107 4.69 3.60 -5.55
N ALA A 108 3.93 2.57 -5.91
CA ALA A 108 4.25 1.68 -7.03
C ALA A 108 4.30 2.46 -8.37
N ARG A 109 3.36 3.39 -8.59
CA ARG A 109 3.38 4.28 -9.77
C ARG A 109 4.58 5.23 -9.77
N SER A 110 4.97 5.75 -8.61
CA SER A 110 6.17 6.57 -8.46
C SER A 110 7.43 5.78 -8.82
N ALA A 111 7.56 4.55 -8.31
CA ALA A 111 8.67 3.66 -8.64
C ALA A 111 8.71 3.31 -10.14
N ALA A 112 7.55 3.07 -10.77
CA ALA A 112 7.46 2.81 -12.20
C ALA A 112 7.85 4.04 -13.04
N ALA A 113 7.52 5.26 -12.59
CA ALA A 113 7.97 6.50 -13.23
C ALA A 113 9.49 6.66 -13.11
N SER A 114 10.06 6.35 -11.93
CA SER A 114 11.50 6.36 -11.70
C SER A 114 12.24 5.35 -12.57
N TYR A 115 11.66 4.16 -12.76
CA TYR A 115 12.19 3.18 -13.70
C TYR A 115 12.14 3.67 -15.15
N GLY A 116 11.05 4.37 -15.53
CA GLY A 116 10.96 5.04 -16.83
C GLY A 116 12.03 6.11 -17.01
N ALA A 117 12.29 6.93 -15.98
CA ALA A 117 13.33 7.94 -15.98
C ALA A 117 14.74 7.34 -16.10
N ALA A 118 15.03 6.26 -15.36
CA ALA A 118 16.30 5.55 -15.47
C ALA A 118 16.57 5.01 -16.89
N LYS A 119 15.53 4.50 -17.56
CA LYS A 119 15.62 4.11 -18.98
C LYS A 119 15.96 5.29 -19.90
N GLY A 120 15.56 6.51 -19.52
CA GLY A 120 15.91 7.74 -20.24
C GLY A 120 17.41 7.97 -20.37
N GLU A 121 18.24 7.45 -19.46
CA GLU A 121 19.70 7.54 -19.50
C GLU A 121 20.33 6.87 -20.74
N TYR A 122 19.61 5.99 -21.43
CA TYR A 122 20.06 5.39 -22.68
C TYR A 122 19.92 6.33 -23.90
N PHE A 123 19.17 7.40 -23.78
CA PHE A 123 18.90 8.35 -24.87
C PHE A 123 19.77 9.60 -24.73
N PRO A 124 20.04 10.31 -25.85
CA PRO A 124 20.73 11.58 -25.78
C PRO A 124 19.88 12.64 -25.07
N THR A 125 20.57 13.51 -24.30
CA THR A 125 19.95 14.71 -23.74
C THR A 125 20.15 15.88 -24.68
N VAL A 126 19.11 16.67 -24.91
CA VAL A 126 19.12 17.87 -25.75
C VAL A 126 18.67 19.03 -24.88
N THR A 127 19.53 20.06 -24.76
CA THR A 127 19.20 21.29 -24.02
C THR A 127 19.32 22.51 -24.94
N ALA A 128 18.43 23.45 -24.75
CA ALA A 128 18.50 24.78 -25.41
C ALA A 128 18.75 25.82 -24.30
N ASP A 129 19.83 26.58 -24.45
CA ASP A 129 20.25 27.57 -23.47
C ASP A 129 20.33 28.95 -24.11
N GLY A 130 19.98 29.99 -23.34
CA GLY A 130 20.25 31.38 -23.68
C GLY A 130 21.31 31.93 -22.78
N THR A 131 22.44 32.38 -23.31
CA THR A 131 23.56 32.90 -22.48
C THR A 131 23.75 34.41 -22.77
N ALA A 132 23.98 35.16 -21.71
CA ALA A 132 24.45 36.56 -21.81
C ALA A 132 25.71 36.70 -20.92
N GLN A 133 26.80 37.15 -21.53
CA GLN A 133 28.09 37.17 -20.86
C GLN A 133 28.74 38.53 -21.01
N ALA A 134 29.31 39.05 -19.91
CA ALA A 134 30.16 40.24 -19.88
C ALA A 134 31.52 39.87 -19.30
N ILE A 135 32.56 39.98 -20.10
CA ILE A 135 33.96 39.65 -19.73
C ILE A 135 34.77 40.92 -19.78
N LYS A 136 35.55 41.18 -18.71
CA LYS A 136 36.63 42.18 -18.71
C LYS A 136 37.94 41.43 -18.60
N ARG A 137 38.70 41.42 -19.64
CA ARG A 137 40.09 40.84 -19.67
C ARG A 137 41.10 41.92 -19.40
N ILE A 138 42.00 41.66 -18.49
CA ILE A 138 43.15 42.55 -18.22
C ILE A 138 44.34 41.97 -19.03
N ALA A 139 44.89 42.78 -19.92
CA ALA A 139 46.03 42.35 -20.72
C ALA A 139 47.28 42.16 -19.87
N SER A 140 47.99 41.06 -20.06
CA SER A 140 49.32 40.81 -19.42
C SER A 140 50.30 41.89 -19.85
N GLY A 141 50.88 42.64 -18.93
CA GLY A 141 51.83 43.71 -19.23
C GLY A 141 51.30 45.13 -19.14
N GLY A 142 50.10 45.40 -18.61
CA GLY A 142 49.61 46.73 -18.33
C GLY A 142 49.01 47.53 -19.49
N ALA A 143 48.82 46.88 -20.63
CA ALA A 143 48.33 47.52 -21.87
C ALA A 143 46.80 47.68 -21.93
N GLY A 144 46.12 47.91 -20.81
CA GLY A 144 44.68 48.22 -20.78
C GLY A 144 43.77 47.02 -20.49
N SER A 145 42.49 47.25 -20.33
CA SER A 145 41.43 46.22 -20.16
C SER A 145 40.48 46.20 -21.36
N ALA A 146 40.26 45.03 -21.92
CA ALA A 146 39.24 44.81 -22.96
C ALA A 146 37.93 44.34 -22.33
N LYS A 147 36.83 45.03 -22.60
CA LYS A 147 35.47 44.57 -22.27
C LYS A 147 34.83 43.91 -23.49
N GLN A 148 34.23 42.77 -23.29
CA GLN A 148 33.47 42.07 -24.29
C GLN A 148 32.12 41.70 -23.73
N GLN A 149 31.05 42.01 -24.43
CA GLN A 149 29.70 41.61 -24.08
C GLN A 149 29.11 40.82 -25.25
N SER A 150 28.62 39.62 -24.93
CA SER A 150 28.02 38.77 -25.93
C SER A 150 26.77 38.10 -25.35
N PHE A 151 25.81 37.82 -26.22
CA PHE A 151 24.66 37.00 -25.86
C PHE A 151 24.29 36.12 -27.07
N GLY A 152 23.56 35.04 -26.78
CA GLY A 152 23.07 34.17 -27.85
C GLY A 152 22.47 32.86 -27.37
N PRO A 153 21.64 32.25 -28.21
CA PRO A 153 21.13 30.91 -27.99
C PRO A 153 22.18 29.84 -28.30
N SER A 154 22.13 28.73 -27.59
CA SER A 154 22.87 27.52 -27.89
C SER A 154 21.98 26.27 -27.76
N LEU A 155 22.22 25.28 -28.61
CA LEU A 155 21.63 23.95 -28.55
C LEU A 155 22.74 22.98 -28.23
N ASN A 156 22.59 22.22 -27.11
CA ASN A 156 23.55 21.27 -26.68
C ASN A 156 22.96 19.87 -26.74
N VAL A 157 23.69 18.91 -27.29
CA VAL A 157 23.34 17.48 -27.30
C VAL A 157 24.45 16.75 -26.55
N SER A 158 24.08 15.88 -25.62
CA SER A 158 25.05 15.00 -24.96
C SER A 158 24.50 13.58 -24.86
N TRP A 159 25.35 12.60 -25.14
CA TRP A 159 24.99 11.20 -25.12
C TRP A 159 26.15 10.36 -24.60
N LEU A 160 25.86 9.58 -23.56
CA LEU A 160 26.79 8.60 -23.03
C LEU A 160 26.71 7.33 -23.90
N LEU A 161 27.77 6.99 -24.61
CA LEU A 161 27.81 5.83 -25.52
C LEU A 161 28.16 4.54 -24.77
N LEU A 162 29.18 4.59 -23.90
CA LEU A 162 29.70 3.43 -23.18
C LEU A 162 30.07 3.84 -21.75
N ASP A 163 29.68 3.03 -20.75
CA ASP A 163 29.92 3.23 -19.32
C ASP A 163 30.17 1.93 -18.55
N PHE A 164 30.45 0.84 -19.24
CA PHE A 164 30.76 -0.47 -18.67
C PHE A 164 29.78 -0.97 -17.58
N GLY A 165 28.51 -0.68 -17.77
CA GLY A 165 27.45 -1.22 -16.92
C GLY A 165 26.83 -0.23 -15.94
N GLY A 166 27.23 1.04 -15.92
CA GLY A 166 26.63 2.07 -15.07
C GLY A 166 25.15 2.22 -15.30
N ARG A 167 24.73 2.56 -16.55
CA ARG A 167 23.31 2.71 -16.91
C ARG A 167 22.53 1.41 -16.76
N SER A 168 23.10 0.27 -17.13
CA SER A 168 22.41 -1.01 -16.93
C SER A 168 22.22 -1.34 -15.45
N GLY A 169 23.16 -0.96 -14.60
CA GLY A 169 23.05 -1.04 -13.14
C GLY A 169 21.99 -0.10 -12.59
N SER A 170 21.96 1.18 -13.01
CA SER A 170 20.95 2.18 -12.64
C SER A 170 19.55 1.71 -13.03
N VAL A 171 19.36 1.25 -14.27
CA VAL A 171 18.09 0.72 -14.75
C VAL A 171 17.69 -0.55 -14.00
N GLY A 172 18.66 -1.44 -13.70
CA GLY A 172 18.46 -2.62 -12.86
C GLY A 172 18.02 -2.26 -11.45
N GLU A 173 18.70 -1.31 -10.81
CA GLU A 173 18.33 -0.79 -9.47
C GLU A 173 16.90 -0.25 -9.46
N ALA A 174 16.55 0.60 -10.42
CA ALA A 174 15.21 1.17 -10.53
C ALA A 174 14.13 0.11 -10.86
N ARG A 175 14.48 -0.93 -11.64
CA ARG A 175 13.58 -2.05 -11.93
C ARG A 175 13.27 -2.87 -10.67
N GLU A 176 14.27 -3.22 -9.88
CA GLU A 176 14.05 -4.00 -8.67
C GLU A 176 13.34 -3.16 -7.59
N ALA A 177 13.55 -1.84 -7.55
CA ALA A 177 12.77 -0.92 -6.72
C ALA A 177 11.28 -0.92 -7.11
N LEU A 178 10.97 -0.95 -8.42
CA LEU A 178 9.59 -1.10 -8.90
C LEU A 178 8.99 -2.43 -8.46
N LEU A 179 9.70 -3.53 -8.64
CA LEU A 179 9.22 -4.86 -8.23
C LEU A 179 8.95 -4.91 -6.71
N ALA A 180 9.83 -4.31 -5.91
CA ALA A 180 9.63 -4.21 -4.46
C ALA A 180 8.36 -3.41 -4.11
N ALA A 181 8.12 -2.30 -4.80
CA ALA A 181 6.93 -1.47 -4.58
C ALA A 181 5.63 -2.18 -5.00
N ASP A 182 5.63 -2.91 -6.11
CA ASP A 182 4.48 -3.70 -6.58
C ASP A 182 4.16 -4.86 -5.62
N TRP A 183 5.17 -5.55 -5.12
CA TRP A 183 4.98 -6.59 -4.11
C TRP A 183 4.52 -6.01 -2.77
N THR A 184 5.01 -4.83 -2.38
CA THR A 184 4.54 -4.10 -1.19
C THR A 184 3.07 -3.71 -1.32
N HIS A 185 2.64 -3.28 -2.51
CA HIS A 185 1.23 -3.02 -2.78
C HIS A 185 0.37 -4.29 -2.57
N ASN A 186 0.79 -5.43 -3.12
CA ASN A 186 0.07 -6.69 -2.91
C ASN A 186 0.01 -7.10 -1.43
N ALA A 187 1.11 -6.94 -0.69
CA ALA A 187 1.15 -7.20 0.76
C ALA A 187 0.19 -6.26 1.53
N THR A 188 0.12 -4.99 1.13
CA THR A 188 -0.80 -4.02 1.72
C THR A 188 -2.25 -4.40 1.49
N LEU A 189 -2.61 -4.87 0.28
CA LEU A 189 -3.97 -5.37 0.01
C LEU A 189 -4.35 -6.51 0.97
N GLN A 190 -3.48 -7.51 1.14
CA GLN A 190 -3.73 -8.64 2.06
C GLN A 190 -3.82 -8.18 3.52
N THR A 191 -2.98 -7.24 3.94
CA THR A 191 -3.01 -6.67 5.29
C THR A 191 -4.31 -5.90 5.56
N VAL A 192 -4.80 -5.14 4.58
CA VAL A 192 -6.09 -4.43 4.70
C VAL A 192 -7.23 -5.42 4.81
N VAL A 193 -7.26 -6.46 3.96
CA VAL A 193 -8.30 -7.52 4.02
C VAL A 193 -8.29 -8.21 5.39
N LEU A 194 -7.12 -8.57 5.91
CA LEU A 194 -6.99 -9.15 7.26
C LEU A 194 -7.54 -8.20 8.34
N GLY A 195 -7.14 -6.92 8.31
CA GLY A 195 -7.60 -5.93 9.30
C GLY A 195 -9.12 -5.75 9.26
N VAL A 196 -9.71 -5.76 8.08
CA VAL A 196 -11.16 -5.71 7.88
C VAL A 196 -11.85 -6.95 8.45
N GLN A 197 -11.32 -8.15 8.18
CA GLN A 197 -11.87 -9.40 8.71
C GLN A 197 -11.81 -9.44 10.24
N GLN A 198 -10.70 -9.01 10.83
CA GLN A 198 -10.55 -8.94 12.29
C GLN A 198 -11.56 -7.97 12.91
N ALA A 199 -11.71 -6.77 12.34
CA ALA A 199 -12.70 -5.80 12.81
C ALA A 199 -14.14 -6.29 12.62
N TYR A 200 -14.44 -6.95 11.49
CA TYR A 200 -15.73 -7.56 11.20
C TYR A 200 -16.10 -8.63 12.23
N PHE A 201 -15.22 -9.59 12.48
CA PHE A 201 -15.48 -10.65 13.43
C PHE A 201 -15.58 -10.13 14.85
N LEU A 202 -14.78 -9.13 15.23
CA LEU A 202 -14.88 -8.49 16.54
C LEU A 202 -16.24 -7.79 16.73
N TYR A 203 -16.71 -7.04 15.73
CA TYR A 203 -18.02 -6.39 15.76
C TYR A 203 -19.14 -7.42 15.86
N MET A 204 -19.10 -8.49 15.05
CA MET A 204 -20.06 -9.59 15.08
C MET A 204 -20.08 -10.29 16.45
N GLY A 205 -18.92 -10.50 17.05
CA GLY A 205 -18.79 -11.08 18.40
C GLY A 205 -19.42 -10.20 19.46
N THR A 206 -19.16 -8.92 19.42
CA THR A 206 -19.76 -7.97 20.36
C THR A 206 -21.27 -7.87 20.18
N LYS A 207 -21.78 -7.93 18.94
CA LYS A 207 -23.23 -7.96 18.66
C LYS A 207 -23.90 -9.22 19.22
N ALA A 208 -23.28 -10.39 19.04
CA ALA A 208 -23.76 -11.64 19.61
C ALA A 208 -23.70 -11.66 21.15
N LEU A 209 -22.66 -11.06 21.73
CA LEU A 209 -22.56 -10.92 23.19
C LEU A 209 -23.62 -9.99 23.75
N LEU A 210 -23.97 -8.89 23.04
CA LEU A 210 -25.05 -8.00 23.44
C LEU A 210 -26.39 -8.73 23.53
N ASP A 211 -26.72 -9.57 22.56
CA ASP A 211 -27.94 -10.39 22.55
C ASP A 211 -27.98 -11.36 23.75
N ALA A 212 -26.84 -12.01 24.03
CA ALA A 212 -26.69 -12.87 25.21
C ALA A 212 -26.88 -12.10 26.52
N GLN A 213 -26.34 -10.88 26.63
CA GLN A 213 -26.50 -10.04 27.82
C GLN A 213 -27.95 -9.54 28.01
N GLN A 214 -28.66 -9.24 26.92
CA GLN A 214 -30.08 -8.90 26.97
C GLN A 214 -30.93 -10.05 27.51
N THR A 215 -30.61 -11.28 27.09
CA THR A 215 -31.24 -12.49 27.59
C THR A 215 -30.98 -12.66 29.09
N THR A 216 -29.71 -12.55 29.52
CA THR A 216 -29.30 -12.65 30.94
C THR A 216 -30.00 -11.57 31.80
N LEU A 217 -30.11 -10.34 31.30
CA LEU A 217 -30.83 -9.27 32.01
C LEU A 217 -32.31 -9.60 32.19
N THR A 218 -32.93 -10.18 31.16
CA THR A 218 -34.35 -10.60 31.25
C THR A 218 -34.55 -11.71 32.27
N GLU A 219 -33.66 -12.72 32.27
CA GLU A 219 -33.66 -13.79 33.27
C GLU A 219 -33.47 -13.23 34.72
N ALA A 220 -32.52 -12.30 34.90
CA ALA A 220 -32.27 -11.67 36.21
C ALA A 220 -33.49 -10.83 36.71
N ARG A 221 -34.20 -10.12 35.85
CA ARG A 221 -35.42 -9.39 36.20
C ARG A 221 -36.52 -10.35 36.68
N GLN A 222 -36.74 -11.43 35.93
CA GLN A 222 -37.72 -12.44 36.29
C GLN A 222 -37.44 -13.08 37.68
N ASN A 223 -36.16 -13.29 37.96
CA ASN A 223 -35.72 -13.85 39.25
C ASN A 223 -36.00 -12.88 40.43
N LEU A 224 -35.70 -11.58 40.22
CA LEU A 224 -35.98 -10.58 41.24
C LEU A 224 -37.50 -10.50 41.51
N ASP A 225 -38.33 -10.41 40.44
CA ASP A 225 -39.77 -10.39 40.60
C ASP A 225 -40.31 -11.62 41.33
N ALA A 226 -39.77 -12.82 41.00
CA ALA A 226 -40.16 -14.05 41.67
C ALA A 226 -39.71 -14.07 43.17
N ALA A 227 -38.48 -13.60 43.47
CA ALA A 227 -37.99 -13.51 44.84
C ALA A 227 -38.79 -12.53 45.69
N GLU A 228 -39.18 -11.35 45.14
CA GLU A 228 -40.02 -10.37 45.82
C GLU A 228 -41.45 -10.90 46.10
N GLN A 229 -42.05 -11.61 45.12
CA GLN A 229 -43.37 -12.22 45.30
C GLN A 229 -43.34 -13.28 46.39
N ARG A 230 -42.34 -14.18 46.38
CA ARG A 230 -42.18 -15.20 47.43
C ARG A 230 -41.93 -14.60 48.79
N HIS A 231 -41.13 -13.53 48.90
CA HIS A 231 -40.87 -12.82 50.14
C HIS A 231 -42.16 -12.21 50.72
N ARG A 232 -43.01 -11.58 49.89
CA ARG A 232 -44.28 -11.01 50.32
C ARG A 232 -45.25 -12.02 50.95
N VAL A 233 -45.19 -13.26 50.50
CA VAL A 233 -46.01 -14.35 51.05
C VAL A 233 -45.27 -15.19 52.09
N GLY A 234 -44.06 -14.76 52.53
CA GLY A 234 -43.27 -15.41 53.57
C GLY A 234 -42.51 -16.69 53.19
N LEU A 235 -42.42 -16.96 51.87
CA LEU A 235 -41.73 -18.15 51.31
C LEU A 235 -40.27 -17.91 50.90
N ALA A 236 -39.76 -16.69 51.00
CA ALA A 236 -38.37 -16.33 50.76
C ALA A 236 -37.89 -15.31 51.79
N THR A 237 -36.56 -15.29 52.02
CA THR A 237 -35.91 -14.37 52.94
C THR A 237 -35.63 -13.02 52.25
N ILE A 238 -35.38 -11.96 53.03
CA ILE A 238 -34.88 -10.68 52.48
C ILE A 238 -33.51 -10.84 51.85
N ALA A 239 -32.68 -11.81 52.31
CA ALA A 239 -31.41 -12.13 51.70
C ALA A 239 -31.55 -12.60 50.25
N ASP A 240 -32.58 -13.42 49.94
CA ASP A 240 -32.88 -13.89 48.60
C ASP A 240 -33.20 -12.70 47.68
N VAL A 241 -34.02 -11.75 48.11
CA VAL A 241 -34.35 -10.53 47.34
C VAL A 241 -33.11 -9.68 47.06
N LEU A 242 -32.25 -9.51 48.10
CA LEU A 242 -31.01 -8.75 47.91
C LEU A 242 -29.99 -9.43 46.97
N GLN A 243 -29.91 -10.76 47.00
CA GLN A 243 -29.09 -11.54 46.06
C GLN A 243 -29.59 -11.39 44.61
N ALA A 244 -30.91 -11.54 44.40
CA ALA A 244 -31.51 -11.34 43.07
C ALA A 244 -31.34 -9.92 42.58
N LYS A 245 -31.44 -8.89 43.44
CA LYS A 245 -31.19 -7.49 43.11
C LYS A 245 -29.72 -7.26 42.72
N THR A 246 -28.78 -7.91 43.44
CA THR A 246 -27.36 -7.84 43.09
C THR A 246 -27.08 -8.46 41.71
N ALA A 247 -27.67 -9.63 41.43
CA ALA A 247 -27.56 -10.30 40.14
C ALA A 247 -28.13 -9.43 39.00
N LEU A 248 -29.27 -8.78 39.23
CA LEU A 248 -29.86 -7.82 38.25
C LEU A 248 -28.92 -6.64 37.97
N SER A 249 -28.34 -6.03 39.01
CA SER A 249 -27.42 -4.91 38.86
C SER A 249 -26.15 -5.32 38.09
N GLN A 250 -25.63 -6.52 38.33
CA GLN A 250 -24.50 -7.08 37.58
C GLN A 250 -24.84 -7.31 36.12
N ALA A 251 -26.04 -7.83 35.78
CA ALA A 251 -26.49 -8.03 34.45
C ALA A 251 -26.69 -6.68 33.69
N GLN A 252 -27.20 -5.65 34.39
CA GLN A 252 -27.31 -4.30 33.84
C GLN A 252 -25.93 -3.70 33.52
N LEU A 253 -24.99 -3.80 34.46
CA LEU A 253 -23.62 -3.29 34.24
C LEU A 253 -22.95 -3.97 33.06
N ALA A 254 -23.09 -5.29 32.92
CA ALA A 254 -22.54 -6.05 31.81
C ALA A 254 -23.18 -5.63 30.46
N LEU A 255 -24.48 -5.41 30.43
CA LEU A 255 -25.20 -4.95 29.24
C LEU A 255 -24.73 -3.55 28.81
N GLU A 256 -24.67 -2.59 29.75
CA GLU A 256 -24.22 -1.23 29.46
C GLU A 256 -22.78 -1.18 28.94
N SER A 257 -21.88 -1.96 29.54
CA SER A 257 -20.51 -2.13 29.05
C SER A 257 -20.48 -2.65 27.62
N THR A 258 -21.22 -3.73 27.33
CA THR A 258 -21.27 -4.34 25.99
C THR A 258 -21.91 -3.41 24.96
N GLN A 259 -22.88 -2.56 25.36
CA GLN A 259 -23.43 -1.51 24.48
C GLN A 259 -22.37 -0.48 24.09
N GLY A 260 -21.52 -0.06 25.03
CA GLY A 260 -20.38 0.81 24.77
C GLY A 260 -19.38 0.17 23.80
N ASP A 261 -19.03 -1.10 24.07
CA ASP A 261 -18.12 -1.87 23.23
C ASP A 261 -18.66 -2.05 21.79
N LEU A 262 -19.98 -2.21 21.63
CA LEU A 262 -20.60 -2.30 20.31
C LEU A 262 -20.42 -1.01 19.50
N GLN A 263 -20.53 0.15 20.13
CA GLN A 263 -20.31 1.42 19.42
C GLN A 263 -18.82 1.60 19.02
N THR A 264 -17.90 1.23 19.91
CA THR A 264 -16.45 1.33 19.61
C THR A 264 -16.02 0.35 18.53
N THR A 265 -16.47 -0.90 18.57
CA THR A 265 -16.17 -1.90 17.54
C THR A 265 -16.83 -1.56 16.20
N ARG A 266 -18.03 -0.97 16.21
CA ARG A 266 -18.66 -0.42 15.00
C ARG A 266 -17.81 0.67 14.37
N GLY A 267 -17.35 1.63 15.19
CA GLY A 267 -16.44 2.69 14.72
C GLY A 267 -15.12 2.16 14.16
N ALA A 268 -14.53 1.14 14.81
CA ALA A 268 -13.31 0.49 14.35
C ALA A 268 -13.50 -0.21 12.99
N LEU A 269 -14.64 -0.87 12.78
CA LEU A 269 -14.95 -1.49 11.50
C LEU A 269 -15.19 -0.44 10.40
N ALA A 270 -15.88 0.69 10.70
CA ALA A 270 -16.01 1.81 9.76
C ALA A 270 -14.63 2.34 9.33
N LEU A 271 -13.72 2.52 10.30
CA LEU A 271 -12.35 2.95 10.02
C LEU A 271 -11.60 1.96 9.12
N SER A 272 -11.74 0.65 9.36
CA SER A 272 -11.10 -0.36 8.50
C SER A 272 -11.64 -0.36 7.06
N MET A 273 -12.91 0.01 6.88
CA MET A 273 -13.53 0.25 5.57
C MET A 273 -13.10 1.58 4.91
N GLY A 274 -12.33 2.42 5.58
CA GLY A 274 -11.98 3.76 5.10
C GLY A 274 -13.15 4.76 5.21
N LEU A 275 -14.16 4.48 6.05
CA LEU A 275 -15.32 5.33 6.27
C LEU A 275 -15.20 6.10 7.60
N PRO A 276 -15.85 7.26 7.74
CA PRO A 276 -15.99 7.94 9.02
C PRO A 276 -16.70 7.05 10.05
N ALA A 277 -16.20 7.06 11.30
CA ALA A 277 -16.70 6.18 12.37
C ALA A 277 -18.19 6.38 12.71
N ASN A 278 -18.77 7.51 12.37
CA ASN A 278 -20.16 7.90 12.63
C ASN A 278 -21.15 7.53 11.50
N VAL A 279 -20.68 6.88 10.42
CA VAL A 279 -21.57 6.44 9.32
C VAL A 279 -22.54 5.37 9.85
N PRO A 280 -23.85 5.52 9.61
CA PRO A 280 -24.83 4.52 10.00
C PRO A 280 -24.77 3.32 9.04
N TYR A 281 -24.38 2.16 9.54
CA TYR A 281 -24.43 0.89 8.82
C TYR A 281 -24.73 -0.24 9.81
N ASP A 282 -25.17 -1.37 9.29
CA ASP A 282 -25.30 -2.61 10.06
C ASP A 282 -24.87 -3.83 9.23
N ILE A 283 -24.57 -4.91 9.90
CA ILE A 283 -24.12 -6.16 9.31
C ILE A 283 -25.19 -7.22 9.47
N ALA A 284 -25.43 -7.99 8.40
CA ALA A 284 -26.27 -9.15 8.43
C ALA A 284 -25.68 -10.23 9.35
N VAL A 285 -26.39 -10.60 10.41
CA VAL A 285 -26.00 -11.72 11.26
C VAL A 285 -26.43 -13.00 10.56
N SER A 286 -25.45 -13.76 10.08
CA SER A 286 -25.68 -15.13 9.64
C SER A 286 -25.43 -16.08 10.81
N PRO A 287 -26.41 -16.87 11.23
CA PRO A 287 -26.20 -17.87 12.26
C PRO A 287 -25.40 -19.03 11.68
N ASP A 288 -24.06 -18.94 11.75
CA ASP A 288 -23.19 -20.05 11.37
C ASP A 288 -23.10 -21.02 12.55
N THR A 289 -23.78 -22.14 12.42
CA THR A 289 -23.86 -23.21 13.41
C THR A 289 -22.86 -24.34 13.17
N THR A 290 -22.03 -24.24 12.13
CA THR A 290 -21.10 -25.30 11.76
C THR A 290 -19.98 -25.46 12.80
N VAL A 291 -19.60 -26.68 13.10
CA VAL A 291 -18.44 -26.98 13.96
C VAL A 291 -17.19 -26.82 13.12
N PRO A 292 -16.19 -26.04 13.59
CA PRO A 292 -14.93 -25.95 12.88
C PRO A 292 -14.24 -27.30 12.77
N LEU A 293 -13.84 -27.65 11.57
CA LEU A 293 -13.05 -28.84 11.29
C LEU A 293 -11.56 -28.48 11.32
N GLY A 294 -10.70 -29.48 11.57
CA GLY A 294 -9.25 -29.26 11.60
C GLY A 294 -8.69 -28.98 10.20
N ILE A 295 -7.51 -28.41 10.14
CA ILE A 295 -6.75 -28.23 8.90
C ILE A 295 -6.21 -29.59 8.46
N VAL A 296 -6.31 -29.90 7.16
CA VAL A 296 -5.76 -31.15 6.58
C VAL A 296 -4.26 -31.01 6.31
N GLU A 297 -3.81 -29.82 5.96
CA GLU A 297 -2.43 -29.56 5.54
C GLU A 297 -1.47 -29.52 6.74
N SER A 298 -0.23 -30.02 6.52
CA SER A 298 0.81 -29.95 7.54
C SER A 298 1.41 -28.53 7.62
N VAL A 299 1.95 -28.19 8.79
CA VAL A 299 2.61 -26.91 9.00
C VAL A 299 3.78 -26.70 8.02
N ASP A 300 4.53 -27.76 7.71
CA ASP A 300 5.66 -27.69 6.79
C ASP A 300 5.23 -27.37 5.35
N THR A 301 4.09 -27.91 4.91
CA THR A 301 3.50 -27.59 3.60
C THR A 301 3.11 -26.11 3.52
N LEU A 302 2.48 -25.58 4.57
CA LEU A 302 2.08 -24.18 4.65
C LEU A 302 3.30 -23.23 4.70
N ILE A 303 4.35 -23.59 5.43
CA ILE A 303 5.62 -22.87 5.45
C ILE A 303 6.25 -22.84 4.06
N ALA A 304 6.31 -24.01 3.37
CA ALA A 304 6.85 -24.08 2.03
C ALA A 304 6.04 -23.26 1.01
N HIS A 305 4.74 -23.12 1.21
CA HIS A 305 3.89 -22.25 0.40
C HIS A 305 4.20 -20.78 0.69
N ALA A 306 4.21 -20.35 1.96
CA ALA A 306 4.46 -18.99 2.38
C ALA A 306 5.82 -18.47 1.90
N THR A 307 6.87 -19.28 1.99
CA THR A 307 8.22 -18.89 1.55
C THR A 307 8.33 -18.69 0.04
N ARG A 308 7.38 -19.19 -0.76
CA ARG A 308 7.36 -19.01 -2.22
C ARG A 308 6.44 -17.89 -2.68
N GLU A 309 5.28 -17.72 -2.04
CA GLU A 309 4.18 -16.94 -2.60
C GLU A 309 3.84 -15.68 -1.80
N ARG A 310 4.40 -15.53 -0.62
CA ARG A 310 4.10 -14.39 0.24
C ARG A 310 4.67 -13.07 -0.33
N PRO A 311 3.81 -12.06 -0.59
CA PRO A 311 4.23 -10.87 -1.32
C PRO A 311 5.19 -9.97 -0.55
N ASP A 312 5.09 -9.87 0.78
CA ASP A 312 6.00 -9.08 1.61
C ASP A 312 7.43 -9.66 1.61
N LEU A 313 7.58 -11.00 1.59
CA LEU A 313 8.88 -11.65 1.44
C LEU A 313 9.44 -11.43 0.02
N ALA A 314 8.60 -11.46 -1.00
CA ALA A 314 9.00 -11.14 -2.37
C ALA A 314 9.51 -9.69 -2.48
N ALA A 315 8.87 -8.73 -1.79
CA ALA A 315 9.34 -7.34 -1.71
C ALA A 315 10.73 -7.25 -1.08
N GLN A 316 10.98 -7.95 0.04
CA GLN A 316 12.30 -7.95 0.69
C GLN A 316 13.40 -8.56 -0.19
N ARG A 317 13.08 -9.61 -0.93
CA ARG A 317 14.01 -10.20 -1.90
C ARG A 317 14.31 -9.23 -3.05
N ALA A 318 13.32 -8.51 -3.58
CA ALA A 318 13.52 -7.48 -4.59
C ALA A 318 14.42 -6.32 -4.09
N LEU A 319 14.25 -5.88 -2.84
CA LEU A 319 15.15 -4.88 -2.21
C LEU A 319 16.59 -5.38 -2.10
N ALA A 320 16.82 -6.67 -1.87
CA ALA A 320 18.13 -7.24 -1.86
C ALA A 320 18.76 -7.25 -3.28
N GLU A 321 18.00 -7.57 -4.32
CA GLU A 321 18.44 -7.48 -5.71
C GLU A 321 18.70 -6.02 -6.15
N GLN A 322 17.88 -5.07 -5.69
CA GLN A 322 18.12 -3.64 -5.88
C GLN A 322 19.50 -3.23 -5.34
N ALA A 323 19.82 -3.64 -4.11
CA ALA A 323 21.11 -3.34 -3.50
C ALA A 323 22.27 -4.00 -4.26
N ARG A 324 22.10 -5.19 -4.83
CA ARG A 324 23.08 -5.84 -5.71
C ARG A 324 23.30 -5.08 -7.02
N ALA A 325 22.23 -4.58 -7.65
CA ALA A 325 22.32 -3.76 -8.85
C ALA A 325 23.13 -2.49 -8.60
N ARG A 326 23.00 -1.87 -7.43
CA ARG A 326 23.79 -0.69 -7.04
C ARG A 326 25.30 -0.96 -6.97
N VAL A 327 25.72 -2.18 -6.66
CA VAL A 327 27.15 -2.56 -6.72
C VAL A 327 27.70 -2.40 -8.14
N SER A 328 26.90 -2.75 -9.16
CA SER A 328 27.31 -2.57 -10.57
C SER A 328 27.48 -1.10 -10.93
N VAL A 329 26.59 -0.23 -10.43
CA VAL A 329 26.72 1.24 -10.60
C VAL A 329 28.02 1.73 -9.95
N ALA A 330 28.29 1.34 -8.70
CA ALA A 330 29.51 1.74 -8.01
C ALA A 330 30.78 1.26 -8.73
N ARG A 331 30.77 0.05 -9.29
CA ARG A 331 31.90 -0.50 -10.08
C ARG A 331 32.15 0.27 -11.38
N SER A 332 31.09 0.65 -12.08
CA SER A 332 31.17 1.38 -13.36
C SER A 332 31.83 2.74 -13.21
N GLN A 333 31.68 3.41 -12.07
CA GLN A 333 32.29 4.71 -11.78
C GLN A 333 33.82 4.65 -11.73
N ALA A 334 34.42 3.47 -11.55
CA ALA A 334 35.84 3.24 -11.60
C ALA A 334 36.36 2.86 -13.01
N LEU A 335 35.45 2.72 -13.99
CA LEU A 335 35.77 2.27 -15.34
C LEU A 335 35.73 3.45 -16.33
N PRO A 336 36.36 3.33 -17.53
CA PRO A 336 36.29 4.34 -18.55
C PRO A 336 34.85 4.64 -18.99
N ALA A 337 34.57 5.89 -19.38
CA ALA A 337 33.29 6.29 -19.98
C ALA A 337 33.53 6.99 -21.33
N LEU A 338 32.75 6.63 -22.33
CA LEU A 338 32.79 7.25 -23.66
C LEU A 338 31.50 8.02 -23.90
N SER A 339 31.61 9.32 -24.16
CA SER A 339 30.48 10.19 -24.45
C SER A 339 30.70 10.97 -25.74
N VAL A 340 29.60 11.32 -26.43
CA VAL A 340 29.57 12.23 -27.54
C VAL A 340 28.79 13.47 -27.15
N GLY A 341 29.33 14.64 -27.47
CA GLY A 341 28.71 15.93 -27.28
C GLY A 341 28.65 16.73 -28.58
N GLY A 342 27.64 17.54 -28.73
CA GLY A 342 27.50 18.49 -29.83
C GLY A 342 26.91 19.80 -29.33
N THR A 343 27.47 20.92 -29.78
CA THR A 343 26.93 22.26 -29.50
C THR A 343 26.79 23.02 -30.77
N ALA A 344 25.62 23.62 -31.00
CA ALA A 344 25.41 24.62 -32.03
C ALA A 344 24.99 25.91 -31.33
N ASN A 345 25.72 27.01 -31.61
CA ASN A 345 25.45 28.29 -30.96
C ASN A 345 25.45 29.44 -31.95
N GLN A 346 24.68 30.46 -31.65
CA GLN A 346 24.74 31.74 -32.34
C GLN A 346 25.16 32.82 -31.32
N THR A 347 26.24 33.56 -31.61
CA THR A 347 26.76 34.58 -30.72
C THR A 347 26.61 35.95 -31.33
N TYR A 348 26.01 36.85 -30.58
CA TYR A 348 25.89 38.27 -30.91
C TYR A 348 26.78 39.06 -29.93
N PHE A 349 27.61 39.95 -30.50
CA PHE A 349 28.47 40.82 -29.73
C PHE A 349 27.87 42.23 -29.66
N VAL A 350 27.63 42.72 -28.46
CA VAL A 350 27.14 44.10 -28.20
C VAL A 350 28.31 45.06 -28.04
N HIS A 351 29.42 44.57 -27.46
CA HIS A 351 30.63 45.34 -27.27
C HIS A 351 31.86 44.50 -27.50
N ASN A 352 32.71 44.90 -28.42
CA ASN A 352 33.99 44.24 -28.71
C ASN A 352 35.15 45.23 -28.51
N PRO A 353 36.34 44.72 -28.14
CA PRO A 353 37.56 45.54 -28.17
C PRO A 353 37.84 46.09 -29.56
N PRO A 354 38.44 47.27 -29.71
CA PRO A 354 38.70 47.88 -31.02
C PRO A 354 39.60 47.04 -31.95
N THR A 355 40.31 46.06 -31.40
CA THR A 355 41.24 45.19 -32.10
C THR A 355 40.60 43.91 -32.65
N VAL A 356 39.29 43.65 -32.35
CA VAL A 356 38.57 42.48 -32.83
C VAL A 356 37.36 42.95 -33.62
N PRO A 357 37.23 42.62 -34.91
CA PRO A 357 36.03 42.97 -35.67
C PRO A 357 34.80 42.39 -35.05
N PRO A 358 33.67 43.10 -34.95
CA PRO A 358 32.43 42.55 -34.47
C PRO A 358 31.88 41.57 -35.49
N ALA A 359 32.05 40.29 -35.25
CA ALA A 359 31.51 39.23 -36.09
C ALA A 359 30.47 38.47 -35.31
N ASN A 360 29.17 38.78 -35.51
CA ASN A 360 28.11 37.86 -35.16
C ASN A 360 28.27 36.59 -35.98
N GLY A 361 28.27 35.44 -35.31
CA GLY A 361 28.53 34.19 -36.03
C GLY A 361 27.86 32.98 -35.42
N ASN A 362 27.69 31.99 -36.27
CA ASN A 362 27.25 30.66 -35.84
C ASN A 362 28.47 29.79 -35.61
N GLY A 363 28.47 29.09 -34.48
CA GLY A 363 29.48 28.10 -34.15
C GLY A 363 28.84 26.72 -34.02
N TYR A 364 29.59 25.69 -34.35
CA TYR A 364 29.23 24.32 -34.00
C TYR A 364 30.48 23.59 -33.52
N THR A 365 30.28 22.67 -32.57
CA THR A 365 31.33 21.83 -32.02
C THR A 365 30.78 20.41 -31.89
N ALA A 366 31.52 19.43 -32.34
CA ALA A 366 31.28 18.00 -32.05
C ALA A 366 32.47 17.43 -31.30
N THR A 367 32.19 16.75 -30.19
CA THR A 367 33.25 16.25 -29.32
C THR A 367 32.97 14.80 -28.97
N LEU A 368 33.98 13.95 -29.13
CA LEU A 368 34.00 12.59 -28.58
C LEU A 368 34.98 12.58 -27.40
N THR A 369 34.46 12.24 -26.21
CA THR A 369 35.24 12.29 -24.99
C THR A 369 35.33 10.90 -24.38
N LEU A 370 36.57 10.40 -24.23
CA LEU A 370 36.92 9.22 -23.45
C LEU A 370 37.45 9.69 -22.09
N SER A 371 36.72 9.42 -21.03
CA SER A 371 37.10 9.75 -19.65
C SER A 371 37.59 8.49 -18.95
N ILE A 372 38.81 8.49 -18.47
CA ILE A 372 39.41 7.37 -17.75
C ILE A 372 39.85 7.87 -16.37
N PRO A 373 39.16 7.48 -15.27
CA PRO A 373 39.59 7.87 -13.94
C PRO A 373 40.85 7.11 -13.54
N ILE A 374 41.97 7.80 -13.43
CA ILE A 374 43.26 7.18 -13.08
C ILE A 374 43.43 7.10 -11.56
N PHE A 375 43.08 8.14 -10.85
CA PHE A 375 43.19 8.21 -9.39
C PHE A 375 42.15 9.17 -8.80
N SER A 376 41.39 8.70 -7.82
CA SER A 376 40.35 9.44 -7.13
C SER A 376 40.52 9.47 -5.60
N GLY A 377 41.73 9.37 -5.11
CA GLY A 377 41.98 9.34 -3.66
C GLY A 377 41.41 8.09 -2.96
N TRP A 378 41.36 6.95 -3.67
CA TRP A 378 40.80 5.67 -3.19
C TRP A 378 39.27 5.67 -3.00
N SER A 379 38.53 6.78 -3.25
CA SER A 379 37.11 6.89 -3.01
C SER A 379 36.32 5.77 -3.71
N GLN A 380 36.58 5.53 -5.00
CA GLN A 380 35.89 4.50 -5.81
C GLN A 380 36.01 3.10 -5.21
N ILE A 381 37.19 2.74 -4.64
CA ILE A 381 37.39 1.42 -4.00
C ILE A 381 36.52 1.31 -2.74
N TYR A 382 36.43 2.38 -1.94
CA TYR A 382 35.61 2.40 -0.75
C TYR A 382 34.12 2.48 -1.09
N ASP A 383 33.73 3.16 -2.17
CA ASP A 383 32.36 3.19 -2.66
C ASP A 383 31.87 1.80 -3.09
N VAL A 384 32.69 1.04 -3.81
CA VAL A 384 32.39 -0.36 -4.16
C VAL A 384 32.29 -1.24 -2.91
N LYS A 385 33.20 -1.08 -1.94
CA LYS A 385 33.15 -1.82 -0.67
C LYS A 385 31.91 -1.48 0.12
N ALA A 386 31.51 -0.19 0.18
CA ALA A 386 30.31 0.27 0.85
C ALA A 386 29.05 -0.30 0.19
N ALA A 387 28.97 -0.25 -1.14
CA ALA A 387 27.86 -0.83 -1.89
C ALA A 387 27.76 -2.35 -1.72
N SER A 388 28.91 -3.07 -1.72
CA SER A 388 28.93 -4.51 -1.48
C SER A 388 28.45 -4.86 -0.07
N ALA A 389 28.94 -4.17 0.96
CA ALA A 389 28.50 -4.38 2.33
C ALA A 389 27.01 -4.05 2.53
N ALA A 390 26.49 -3.03 1.81
CA ALA A 390 25.06 -2.71 1.82
C ALA A 390 24.23 -3.83 1.15
N ALA A 391 24.72 -4.43 0.07
CA ALA A 391 24.08 -5.56 -0.60
C ALA A 391 24.05 -6.81 0.30
N ASP A 392 25.16 -7.11 0.98
CA ASP A 392 25.23 -8.22 1.94
C ASP A 392 24.24 -7.99 3.11
N ALA A 393 24.17 -6.77 3.63
CA ALA A 393 23.24 -6.41 4.69
C ALA A 393 21.77 -6.55 4.23
N ALA A 394 21.45 -6.17 2.98
CA ALA A 394 20.11 -6.33 2.43
C ALA A 394 19.75 -7.82 2.23
N ALA A 395 20.69 -8.64 1.78
CA ALA A 395 20.49 -10.08 1.65
C ALA A 395 20.23 -10.75 3.01
N LEU A 396 20.99 -10.39 4.04
CA LEU A 396 20.80 -10.90 5.40
C LEU A 396 19.46 -10.44 6.02
N ARG A 397 19.00 -9.21 5.72
CA ARG A 397 17.66 -8.73 6.13
C ARG A 397 16.56 -9.56 5.48
N ALA A 398 16.68 -9.87 4.18
CA ALA A 398 15.72 -10.72 3.49
C ALA A 398 15.70 -12.15 4.09
N GLN A 399 16.85 -12.70 4.44
CA GLN A 399 16.94 -13.99 5.12
C GLN A 399 16.34 -13.95 6.53
N GLY A 400 16.60 -12.90 7.31
CA GLY A 400 15.99 -12.72 8.63
C GLY A 400 14.47 -12.57 8.55
N PHE A 401 13.97 -11.88 7.52
CA PHE A 401 12.54 -11.76 7.27
C PHE A 401 11.91 -13.10 6.88
N GLU A 402 12.61 -13.94 6.10
CA GLU A 402 12.16 -15.30 5.79
C GLU A 402 12.00 -16.16 7.06
N GLN A 403 12.95 -16.07 7.99
CA GLN A 403 12.82 -16.74 9.30
C GLN A 403 11.61 -16.23 10.09
N GLN A 404 11.34 -14.94 10.04
CA GLN A 404 10.15 -14.35 10.66
C GLN A 404 8.86 -14.85 10.02
N VAL A 405 8.81 -14.99 8.71
CA VAL A 405 7.67 -15.58 7.97
C VAL A 405 7.41 -17.02 8.43
N ILE A 406 8.46 -17.85 8.51
CA ILE A 406 8.36 -19.23 9.01
C ILE A 406 7.76 -19.24 10.43
N TYR A 407 8.25 -18.38 11.31
CA TYR A 407 7.74 -18.28 12.68
C TYR A 407 6.28 -17.81 12.75
N GLN A 408 5.87 -16.85 11.90
CA GLN A 408 4.49 -16.37 11.83
C GLN A 408 3.54 -17.49 11.40
N VAL A 409 3.85 -18.23 10.34
CA VAL A 409 3.05 -19.36 9.87
C VAL A 409 2.94 -20.43 10.95
N PHE A 410 4.06 -20.77 11.60
CA PHE A 410 4.08 -21.73 12.71
C PHE A 410 3.14 -21.29 13.83
N ASN A 411 3.24 -20.06 14.31
CA ASN A 411 2.38 -19.53 15.35
C ASN A 411 0.90 -19.52 14.94
N ALA A 412 0.58 -19.03 13.74
CA ALA A 412 -0.78 -18.96 13.26
C ALA A 412 -1.41 -20.35 13.11
N TYR A 413 -0.64 -21.35 12.67
CA TYR A 413 -1.08 -22.73 12.57
C TYR A 413 -1.49 -23.30 13.95
N TYR A 414 -0.62 -23.16 14.96
CA TYR A 414 -0.93 -23.67 16.30
C TYR A 414 -2.00 -22.84 17.01
N ALA A 415 -2.09 -21.54 16.75
CA ALA A 415 -3.18 -20.69 17.23
C ALA A 415 -4.54 -21.16 16.68
N LEU A 416 -4.62 -21.45 15.38
CA LEU A 416 -5.84 -21.96 14.75
C LEU A 416 -6.18 -23.37 15.28
N ARG A 417 -5.21 -24.25 15.46
CA ARG A 417 -5.41 -25.57 16.04
C ARG A 417 -5.97 -25.49 17.47
N THR A 418 -5.40 -24.59 18.29
CA THR A 418 -5.86 -24.36 19.67
C THR A 418 -7.27 -23.76 19.67
N SER A 419 -7.54 -22.74 18.86
CA SER A 419 -8.86 -22.11 18.81
C SER A 419 -9.94 -23.09 18.29
N THR A 420 -9.59 -24.00 17.38
CA THR A 420 -10.49 -25.09 16.96
C THR A 420 -10.89 -25.97 18.14
N GLN A 421 -9.95 -26.31 19.01
CA GLN A 421 -10.26 -27.12 20.21
C GLN A 421 -11.08 -26.30 21.23
N LEU A 422 -10.76 -25.02 21.40
CA LEU A 422 -11.51 -24.13 22.30
C LEU A 422 -12.99 -23.99 21.87
N VAL A 423 -13.27 -23.90 20.56
CA VAL A 423 -14.67 -23.88 20.07
C VAL A 423 -15.41 -25.16 20.45
N ARG A 424 -14.77 -26.33 20.33
CA ARG A 424 -15.39 -27.62 20.71
C ARG A 424 -15.67 -27.66 22.22
N THR A 425 -14.64 -27.41 23.03
CA THR A 425 -14.76 -27.45 24.49
C THR A 425 -15.74 -26.41 25.02
N SER A 426 -15.78 -25.17 24.46
CA SER A 426 -16.74 -24.14 24.89
C SER A 426 -18.18 -24.50 24.52
N ARG A 427 -18.39 -25.26 23.45
CA ARG A 427 -19.70 -25.81 23.07
C ARG A 427 -20.19 -26.85 24.07
N ASP A 428 -19.31 -27.78 24.48
CA ASP A 428 -19.61 -28.76 25.51
C ASP A 428 -19.92 -28.10 26.84
N LEU A 429 -19.13 -27.07 27.20
CA LEU A 429 -19.38 -26.24 28.39
C LEU A 429 -20.76 -25.57 28.35
N LEU A 430 -21.10 -24.95 27.18
CA LEU A 430 -22.39 -24.29 27.00
C LEU A 430 -23.57 -25.29 27.13
N ALA A 431 -23.44 -26.46 26.55
CA ALA A 431 -24.45 -27.51 26.65
C ALA A 431 -24.67 -27.95 28.09
N SER A 432 -23.59 -28.30 28.82
CA SER A 432 -23.65 -28.71 30.24
C SER A 432 -24.17 -27.60 31.16
N ALA A 433 -23.77 -26.34 30.92
CA ALA A 433 -24.27 -25.20 31.69
C ALA A 433 -25.74 -24.93 31.43
N THR A 434 -26.24 -25.14 30.21
CA THR A 434 -27.65 -24.99 29.84
C THR A 434 -28.49 -26.06 30.57
N GLU A 435 -28.06 -27.31 30.56
CA GLU A 435 -28.74 -28.41 31.28
C GLU A 435 -28.75 -28.15 32.78
N SER A 436 -27.61 -27.73 33.34
CA SER A 436 -27.49 -27.41 34.80
C SER A 436 -28.44 -26.30 35.21
N GLU A 437 -28.55 -25.23 34.40
CA GLU A 437 -29.50 -24.13 34.66
C GLU A 437 -30.95 -24.62 34.62
N GLN A 438 -31.32 -25.41 33.61
CA GLN A 438 -32.67 -25.97 33.51
C GLN A 438 -33.04 -26.83 34.76
N VAL A 439 -32.14 -27.67 35.23
CA VAL A 439 -32.34 -28.47 36.42
C VAL A 439 -32.46 -27.58 37.68
N ALA A 440 -31.59 -26.59 37.85
CA ALA A 440 -31.64 -25.64 38.95
C ALA A 440 -32.95 -24.83 38.97
N LEU A 441 -33.39 -24.35 37.81
CA LEU A 441 -34.64 -23.63 37.63
C LEU A 441 -35.85 -24.52 37.96
N GLY A 442 -35.86 -25.76 37.48
CA GLY A 442 -36.90 -26.75 37.78
C GLY A 442 -37.02 -27.04 39.31
N ARG A 443 -35.87 -27.27 39.99
CA ARG A 443 -35.83 -27.48 41.44
C ARG A 443 -36.29 -26.25 42.22
N TYR A 444 -35.86 -25.06 41.80
CA TYR A 444 -36.28 -23.82 42.45
C TYR A 444 -37.80 -23.59 42.31
N LYS A 445 -38.36 -23.81 41.09
CA LYS A 445 -39.81 -23.72 40.86
C LYS A 445 -40.61 -24.73 41.73
N ALA A 446 -40.11 -25.95 41.88
CA ALA A 446 -40.72 -26.99 42.69
C ALA A 446 -40.53 -26.77 44.22
N GLY A 447 -39.80 -25.74 44.64
CA GLY A 447 -39.45 -25.52 46.07
C GLY A 447 -38.43 -26.46 46.63
N ALA A 448 -37.74 -27.26 45.78
CA ALA A 448 -36.74 -28.27 46.16
C ALA A 448 -35.27 -27.77 45.98
N GLY A 449 -35.08 -26.51 45.60
CA GLY A 449 -33.77 -25.86 45.40
C GLY A 449 -33.75 -24.43 45.95
N SER A 450 -32.57 -23.93 46.31
CA SER A 450 -32.39 -22.55 46.77
C SER A 450 -32.30 -21.55 45.59
N LEU A 451 -32.60 -20.26 45.85
CA LEU A 451 -32.36 -19.20 44.88
C LEU A 451 -30.86 -19.06 44.55
N LEU A 452 -29.99 -19.30 45.53
CA LEU A 452 -28.54 -19.23 45.34
C LEU A 452 -28.04 -20.28 44.34
N ASP A 453 -28.59 -21.51 44.37
CA ASP A 453 -28.26 -22.56 43.40
C ASP A 453 -28.64 -22.15 41.98
N LEU A 454 -29.84 -21.54 41.83
CA LEU A 454 -30.32 -21.03 40.55
C LEU A 454 -29.43 -19.89 40.01
N LEU A 455 -29.14 -18.89 40.86
CA LEU A 455 -28.30 -17.75 40.46
C LEU A 455 -26.88 -18.19 40.08
N THR A 456 -26.33 -19.19 40.80
CA THR A 456 -25.03 -19.77 40.50
C THR A 456 -25.03 -20.48 39.13
N ALA A 457 -26.06 -21.29 38.85
CA ALA A 457 -26.20 -21.97 37.55
C ALA A 457 -26.40 -20.97 36.40
N GLN A 458 -27.16 -19.91 36.62
CA GLN A 458 -27.34 -18.84 35.61
C GLN A 458 -26.06 -18.04 35.38
N ALA A 459 -25.30 -17.74 36.40
CA ALA A 459 -24.00 -17.09 36.24
C ALA A 459 -23.02 -17.97 35.43
N ALA A 460 -23.02 -19.29 35.70
CA ALA A 460 -22.25 -20.25 34.92
C ALA A 460 -22.69 -20.32 33.46
N LEU A 461 -24.01 -20.32 33.20
CA LEU A 461 -24.56 -20.30 31.82
C LEU A 461 -24.21 -18.99 31.09
N ALA A 462 -24.34 -17.83 31.74
CA ALA A 462 -23.97 -16.53 31.13
C ALA A 462 -22.47 -16.50 30.77
N SER A 463 -21.61 -17.01 31.67
CA SER A 463 -20.18 -17.16 31.37
C SER A 463 -19.91 -18.13 30.19
N ALA A 464 -20.59 -19.28 30.16
CA ALA A 464 -20.43 -20.27 29.08
C ALA A 464 -20.90 -19.73 27.74
N ARG A 465 -22.00 -18.96 27.68
CA ARG A 465 -22.48 -18.25 26.49
C ARG A 465 -21.42 -17.27 25.98
N ALA A 466 -20.86 -16.43 26.85
CA ALA A 466 -19.83 -15.47 26.50
C ALA A 466 -18.54 -16.15 25.98
N GLN A 467 -18.10 -17.25 26.65
CA GLN A 467 -16.93 -18.02 26.23
C GLN A 467 -17.14 -18.71 24.87
N ALA A 468 -18.33 -19.27 24.60
CA ALA A 468 -18.65 -19.89 23.32
C ALA A 468 -18.65 -18.86 22.16
N ILE A 469 -19.20 -17.68 22.38
CA ILE A 469 -19.17 -16.55 21.44
C ILE A 469 -17.72 -16.15 21.18
N GLN A 470 -16.95 -15.88 22.23
CA GLN A 470 -15.54 -15.48 22.11
C GLN A 470 -14.69 -16.52 21.38
N ALA A 471 -14.82 -17.81 21.72
CA ALA A 471 -14.09 -18.90 21.09
C ALA A 471 -14.36 -18.95 19.58
N ARG A 472 -15.62 -18.75 19.18
CA ARG A 472 -16.03 -18.75 17.76
C ARG A 472 -15.36 -17.63 16.96
N PHE A 473 -15.40 -16.39 17.49
CA PHE A 473 -14.80 -15.24 16.81
C PHE A 473 -13.28 -15.30 16.81
N SER A 474 -12.65 -15.78 17.90
CA SER A 474 -11.22 -16.04 17.94
C SER A 474 -10.79 -17.08 16.89
N TRP A 475 -11.61 -18.10 16.65
CA TRP A 475 -11.35 -19.09 15.59
C TRP A 475 -11.40 -18.47 14.19
N ASN A 476 -12.43 -17.66 13.88
CA ASN A 476 -12.54 -16.95 12.60
C ASN A 476 -11.34 -16.04 12.36
N THR A 477 -10.92 -15.30 13.40
CA THR A 477 -9.75 -14.42 13.33
C THR A 477 -8.45 -15.22 13.12
N ALA A 478 -8.28 -16.35 13.82
CA ALA A 478 -7.12 -17.21 13.67
C ALA A 478 -7.05 -17.86 12.26
N LEU A 479 -8.20 -18.19 11.67
CA LEU A 479 -8.29 -18.70 10.31
C LEU A 479 -7.86 -17.64 9.29
N ALA A 480 -8.36 -16.40 9.43
CA ALA A 480 -7.98 -15.28 8.59
C ALA A 480 -6.47 -14.96 8.73
N GLN A 481 -5.96 -14.98 9.96
CA GLN A 481 -4.54 -14.76 10.24
C GLN A 481 -3.66 -15.81 9.58
N LEU A 482 -4.01 -17.09 9.67
CA LEU A 482 -3.23 -18.14 9.02
C LEU A 482 -3.27 -18.00 7.48
N ALA A 483 -4.43 -17.68 6.91
CA ALA A 483 -4.56 -17.46 5.46
C ALA A 483 -3.67 -16.31 4.98
N HIS A 484 -3.61 -15.22 5.75
CA HIS A 484 -2.71 -14.09 5.52
C HIS A 484 -1.24 -14.51 5.63
N ASP A 485 -0.86 -15.18 6.72
CA ASP A 485 0.53 -15.52 7.00
C ASP A 485 1.09 -16.57 6.03
N VAL A 486 0.23 -17.38 5.44
CA VAL A 486 0.57 -18.27 4.31
C VAL A 486 0.61 -17.53 2.97
N GLY A 487 -0.01 -16.34 2.86
CA GLY A 487 -0.05 -15.55 1.63
C GLY A 487 -1.19 -15.92 0.67
N ILE A 488 -2.17 -16.72 1.12
CA ILE A 488 -3.30 -17.20 0.31
C ILE A 488 -4.62 -16.48 0.60
N LEU A 489 -4.60 -15.43 1.41
CA LEU A 489 -5.80 -14.65 1.71
C LEU A 489 -6.31 -13.98 0.43
N GLY A 490 -7.47 -14.41 -0.06
CA GLY A 490 -8.12 -13.83 -1.25
C GLY A 490 -8.61 -12.40 -1.01
N LEU A 491 -8.66 -11.60 -2.07
CA LEU A 491 -9.17 -10.22 -2.00
C LEU A 491 -10.70 -10.17 -1.79
N ASP A 492 -11.40 -11.27 -1.96
CA ASP A 492 -12.81 -11.48 -1.64
C ASP A 492 -13.03 -11.97 -0.20
N GLY A 493 -11.95 -12.13 0.57
CA GLY A 493 -11.95 -12.65 1.92
C GLY A 493 -12.09 -14.17 2.03
N THR A 494 -12.03 -14.87 0.90
CA THR A 494 -12.01 -16.35 0.92
C THR A 494 -10.64 -16.87 1.33
N SER A 495 -10.64 -17.98 2.07
CA SER A 495 -9.44 -18.72 2.40
C SER A 495 -9.51 -20.09 1.71
N PRO A 496 -8.60 -20.39 0.77
CA PRO A 496 -8.57 -21.69 0.09
C PRO A 496 -7.95 -22.82 0.95
N LEU A 497 -7.77 -22.60 2.25
CA LEU A 497 -7.28 -23.64 3.18
C LEU A 497 -8.21 -24.86 3.14
N LYS A 498 -7.63 -26.01 2.89
CA LYS A 498 -8.37 -27.29 2.90
C LYS A 498 -8.75 -27.65 4.33
N MET A 499 -10.02 -27.51 4.65
CA MET A 499 -10.59 -27.97 5.91
C MET A 499 -11.00 -29.44 5.79
N GLN A 500 -10.93 -30.19 6.88
CA GLN A 500 -11.40 -31.56 6.96
C GLN A 500 -12.90 -31.60 6.65
N SER A 501 -13.35 -32.36 5.64
CA SER A 501 -14.78 -32.56 5.39
C SER A 501 -15.37 -33.49 6.44
N ASP A 502 -16.55 -33.15 6.97
CA ASP A 502 -17.29 -34.03 7.89
C ASP A 502 -17.92 -35.16 7.06
N THR A 503 -17.18 -36.26 6.90
CA THR A 503 -17.68 -37.48 6.23
C THR A 503 -18.43 -38.43 7.18
N THR A 504 -18.77 -37.98 8.40
CA THR A 504 -19.47 -38.78 9.43
C THR A 504 -20.96 -38.40 9.55
N GLY A 505 -21.69 -38.31 8.45
CA GLY A 505 -23.11 -37.89 8.46
C GLY A 505 -24.05 -38.62 7.50
N THR A 506 -23.79 -39.89 7.11
CA THR A 506 -24.83 -40.73 6.53
C THR A 506 -24.50 -42.22 6.74
N GLY A 507 -24.85 -42.72 7.91
CA GLY A 507 -24.73 -44.15 8.17
C GLY A 507 -25.30 -44.52 9.52
N ARG A 508 -26.64 -44.35 9.70
CA ARG A 508 -27.58 -45.30 10.30
C ARG A 508 -28.96 -44.69 10.48
#